data_1ad8fc10a36336fc5e6a5315b86271bd
#
_entry.id   1ad8fc10a36336fc5e6a5315b86271bd
#
_cell.length_a   1.000
_cell.length_b   1.000
_cell.length_c   1.000
_cell.angle_alpha   90.00
_cell.angle_beta   90.00
_cell.angle_gamma   90.00
#
_symmetry.space_group_name_H-M   'P 1'
#
loop_
_entity.id
_entity.type
_entity.pdbx_description
1 polymer ?
#
loop_
_entity_poly.entity_id
_entity_poly.type
_entity_poly.pdbx_seq_one_letter_code
_entity_poly.pdbx_strand_id
1 'polypeptide(L)'
;DGPPLALVEEERIYINRVTDAVRQAQAEISTPVPEVAPYTGRPVYQATAFCSRKEEPLLRALLPTGCKLARWSEGGVDIIPEAGGKAAGMRRFLTRFGLSRLECMAFGDAENDLDMLAYAGIGVAMGNAPEAVKHAADYVTASVDEKGIEQALRHFRLI
;
A
#
# COMPACT_ATOMS: atom_id res chain seq x y z
N ASP A 1 -1.51 24.38 -8.45
CA ASP A 1 -2.32 23.52 -7.55
C ASP A 1 -1.70 22.13 -7.47
N GLY A 2 -1.46 21.63 -6.24
CA GLY A 2 -0.94 20.28 -6.03
C GLY A 2 -1.97 19.19 -6.38
N PRO A 3 -1.65 17.88 -6.25
CA PRO A 3 -2.59 16.80 -6.51
C PRO A 3 -3.76 16.80 -5.52
N PRO A 4 -4.90 16.16 -5.85
CA PRO A 4 -5.93 15.86 -4.85
C PRO A 4 -5.32 15.05 -3.70
N LEU A 5 -5.67 15.40 -2.46
CA LEU A 5 -5.19 14.73 -1.25
C LEU A 5 -6.37 14.24 -0.42
N ALA A 6 -6.44 12.93 -0.21
CA ALA A 6 -7.28 12.37 0.84
C ALA A 6 -6.47 12.27 2.13
N LEU A 7 -7.10 12.59 3.25
CA LEU A 7 -6.51 12.54 4.59
C LEU A 7 -7.22 11.49 5.42
N VAL A 8 -6.44 10.66 6.11
CA VAL A 8 -6.92 9.61 7.01
C VAL A 8 -6.65 10.05 8.45
N GLU A 9 -7.71 10.34 9.16
CA GLU A 9 -7.75 10.58 10.60
C GLU A 9 -8.24 9.33 11.34
N GLU A 10 -8.34 9.37 12.65
CA GLU A 10 -8.75 8.21 13.46
C GLU A 10 -10.15 7.70 13.11
N GLU A 11 -11.10 8.60 12.83
CA GLU A 11 -12.51 8.24 12.65
C GLU A 11 -13.07 8.59 11.26
N ARG A 12 -12.27 9.19 10.38
CA ARG A 12 -12.77 9.61 9.05
C ARG A 12 -11.68 9.68 8.00
N ILE A 13 -12.14 9.52 6.77
CA ILE A 13 -11.36 9.78 5.55
C ILE A 13 -12.09 10.84 4.75
N TYR A 14 -11.39 11.87 4.31
CA TYR A 14 -11.94 12.94 3.48
C TYR A 14 -10.91 13.45 2.49
N ILE A 15 -11.35 14.18 1.47
CA ILE A 15 -10.50 14.66 0.39
C ILE A 15 -10.67 16.16 0.21
N ASN A 16 -9.61 16.86 -0.19
CA ASN A 16 -9.67 18.30 -0.44
C ASN A 16 -10.44 18.67 -1.72
N ARG A 17 -10.43 17.81 -2.73
CA ARG A 17 -11.20 17.95 -3.97
C ARG A 17 -11.29 16.64 -4.73
N VAL A 18 -12.34 16.47 -5.53
CA VAL A 18 -12.55 15.30 -6.39
C VAL A 18 -12.29 15.67 -7.85
N THR A 19 -11.49 14.87 -8.54
CA THR A 19 -11.23 14.93 -9.99
C THR A 19 -11.59 13.60 -10.64
N ASP A 20 -11.57 13.51 -11.96
CA ASP A 20 -11.80 12.26 -12.67
C ASP A 20 -10.72 11.21 -12.33
N ALA A 21 -9.46 11.63 -12.12
CA ALA A 21 -8.39 10.74 -11.67
C ALA A 21 -8.71 10.12 -10.30
N VAL A 22 -9.28 10.87 -9.36
CA VAL A 22 -9.75 10.34 -8.06
C VAL A 22 -10.86 9.30 -8.27
N ARG A 23 -11.84 9.60 -9.11
CA ARG A 23 -12.97 8.68 -9.39
C ARG A 23 -12.47 7.38 -10.02
N GLN A 24 -11.54 7.48 -10.98
CA GLN A 24 -10.95 6.32 -11.63
C GLN A 24 -10.15 5.46 -10.64
N ALA A 25 -9.22 6.06 -9.88
CA ALA A 25 -8.41 5.33 -8.92
C ALA A 25 -9.26 4.63 -7.83
N GLN A 26 -10.34 5.28 -7.36
CA GLN A 26 -11.25 4.68 -6.39
C GLN A 26 -12.08 3.55 -7.00
N ALA A 27 -12.48 3.67 -8.27
CA ALA A 27 -13.19 2.63 -8.98
C ALA A 27 -12.32 1.37 -9.21
N GLU A 28 -11.04 1.54 -9.53
CA GLU A 28 -10.07 0.45 -9.70
C GLU A 28 -9.98 -0.46 -8.46
N ILE A 29 -10.08 0.12 -7.26
CA ILE A 29 -10.04 -0.63 -6.00
C ILE A 29 -11.42 -0.86 -5.38
N SER A 30 -12.51 -0.57 -6.13
CA SER A 30 -13.90 -0.74 -5.68
C SER A 30 -14.22 -0.06 -4.35
N THR A 31 -13.66 1.13 -4.11
CA THR A 31 -13.90 1.92 -2.90
C THR A 31 -14.67 3.20 -3.20
N PRO A 32 -15.48 3.70 -2.27
CA PRO A 32 -16.21 4.95 -2.46
C PRO A 32 -15.27 6.15 -2.52
N VAL A 33 -15.66 7.17 -3.29
CA VAL A 33 -14.96 8.45 -3.30
C VAL A 33 -15.15 9.13 -1.95
N PRO A 34 -14.05 9.56 -1.27
CA PRO A 34 -14.19 10.24 0.02
C PRO A 34 -14.99 11.55 -0.07
N GLU A 35 -15.61 11.93 1.04
CA GLU A 35 -16.31 13.21 1.19
C GLU A 35 -15.33 14.39 1.01
N VAL A 36 -15.75 15.42 0.30
CA VAL A 36 -14.97 16.65 0.20
C VAL A 36 -15.13 17.47 1.49
N ALA A 37 -14.02 17.68 2.19
CA ALA A 37 -14.03 18.48 3.42
C ALA A 37 -12.68 19.19 3.63
N PRO A 38 -12.67 20.31 4.39
CA PRO A 38 -11.43 20.97 4.79
C PRO A 38 -10.68 20.16 5.85
N TYR A 39 -9.37 20.40 5.95
CA TYR A 39 -8.54 19.85 7.03
C TYR A 39 -9.07 20.28 8.41
N THR A 40 -9.18 19.34 9.32
CA THR A 40 -9.80 19.54 10.63
C THR A 40 -8.83 20.06 11.71
N GLY A 41 -7.52 20.03 11.44
CA GLY A 41 -6.47 20.29 12.43
C GLY A 41 -6.13 19.10 13.32
N ARG A 42 -6.78 17.94 13.10
CA ARG A 42 -6.51 16.70 13.87
C ARG A 42 -5.28 15.95 13.34
N PRO A 43 -4.71 15.02 14.12
CA PRO A 43 -3.63 14.17 13.67
C PRO A 43 -4.04 13.38 12.42
N VAL A 44 -3.18 13.42 11.40
CA VAL A 44 -3.33 12.65 10.16
C VAL A 44 -2.36 11.47 10.22
N TYR A 45 -2.89 10.26 10.05
CA TYR A 45 -2.11 9.03 10.08
C TYR A 45 -1.55 8.64 8.72
N GLN A 46 -2.25 9.03 7.65
CA GLN A 46 -1.88 8.80 6.28
C GLN A 46 -2.50 9.89 5.40
N ALA A 47 -1.82 10.29 4.36
CA ALA A 47 -2.41 11.05 3.27
C ALA A 47 -2.26 10.25 1.97
N THR A 48 -3.28 10.27 1.12
CA THR A 48 -3.22 9.67 -0.23
C THR A 48 -3.25 10.78 -1.27
N ALA A 49 -2.20 10.87 -2.07
CA ALA A 49 -2.14 11.77 -3.21
C ALA A 49 -2.59 11.03 -4.48
N PHE A 50 -3.54 11.62 -5.20
CA PHE A 50 -3.98 11.10 -6.48
C PHE A 50 -3.18 11.78 -7.59
N CYS A 51 -2.09 11.11 -8.00
CA CYS A 51 -1.17 11.60 -9.00
C CYS A 51 -0.56 10.45 -9.82
N SER A 52 -0.27 10.76 -11.08
CA SER A 52 0.46 9.87 -11.98
C SER A 52 1.93 9.73 -11.58
N ARG A 53 2.61 8.71 -12.11
CA ARG A 53 4.07 8.57 -11.95
C ARG A 53 4.86 9.77 -12.46
N LYS A 54 4.36 10.47 -13.47
CA LYS A 54 5.03 11.68 -14.02
C LYS A 54 4.99 12.84 -13.03
N GLU A 55 3.99 12.92 -12.18
CA GLU A 55 3.81 13.96 -11.17
C GLU A 55 4.49 13.62 -9.84
N GLU A 56 4.80 12.35 -9.60
CA GLU A 56 5.41 11.89 -8.35
C GLU A 56 6.72 12.60 -7.98
N PRO A 57 7.64 12.96 -8.91
CA PRO A 57 8.84 13.70 -8.54
C PRO A 57 8.55 15.07 -7.91
N LEU A 58 7.48 15.76 -8.35
CA LEU A 58 7.05 17.03 -7.75
C LEU A 58 6.50 16.80 -6.34
N LEU A 59 5.70 15.76 -6.15
CA LEU A 59 5.18 15.38 -4.85
C LEU A 59 6.33 15.02 -3.89
N ARG A 60 7.31 14.26 -4.36
CA ARG A 60 8.50 13.88 -3.59
C ARG A 60 9.31 15.09 -3.13
N ALA A 61 9.44 16.12 -3.95
CA ALA A 61 10.11 17.37 -3.59
C ALA A 61 9.37 18.18 -2.51
N LEU A 62 8.07 17.97 -2.36
CA LEU A 62 7.22 18.63 -1.37
C LEU A 62 6.97 17.79 -0.12
N LEU A 63 7.55 16.58 -0.03
CA LEU A 63 7.33 15.68 1.08
C LEU A 63 7.82 16.30 2.39
N PRO A 64 7.00 16.26 3.45
CA PRO A 64 7.46 16.63 4.80
C PRO A 64 8.63 15.75 5.23
N THR A 65 9.56 16.32 6.00
CA THR A 65 10.65 15.55 6.63
C THR A 65 10.08 14.42 7.47
N GLY A 66 10.64 13.22 7.35
CA GLY A 66 10.19 12.02 8.06
C GLY A 66 9.01 11.30 7.42
N CYS A 67 8.65 11.65 6.18
CA CYS A 67 7.64 10.96 5.38
C CYS A 67 8.26 10.29 4.15
N LYS A 68 7.62 9.24 3.68
CA LYS A 68 7.92 8.53 2.44
C LYS A 68 6.68 8.30 1.59
N LEU A 69 6.89 8.00 0.32
CA LEU A 69 5.85 7.61 -0.63
C LEU A 69 5.72 6.09 -0.69
N ALA A 70 4.49 5.60 -0.72
CA ALA A 70 4.15 4.19 -0.89
C ALA A 70 3.09 4.07 -2.00
N ARG A 71 3.53 3.79 -3.23
CA ARG A 71 2.64 3.71 -4.40
C ARG A 71 1.87 2.39 -4.40
N TRP A 72 0.56 2.48 -4.61
CA TRP A 72 -0.34 1.34 -4.65
C TRP A 72 -1.05 1.17 -6.01
N SER A 73 -1.09 2.20 -6.86
CA SER A 73 -1.60 2.12 -8.24
C SER A 73 -0.92 3.15 -9.15
N GLU A 74 -1.23 3.13 -10.43
CA GLU A 74 -0.75 4.14 -11.38
C GLU A 74 -1.27 5.55 -11.05
N GLY A 75 -2.44 5.66 -10.43
CA GLY A 75 -3.08 6.92 -10.07
C GLY A 75 -3.00 7.29 -8.59
N GLY A 76 -2.46 6.43 -7.72
CA GLY A 76 -2.50 6.61 -6.27
C GLY A 76 -1.18 6.31 -5.55
N VAL A 77 -0.79 7.20 -4.64
CA VAL A 77 0.40 7.05 -3.81
C VAL A 77 0.10 7.56 -2.39
N ASP A 78 0.43 6.76 -1.40
CA ASP A 78 0.30 7.13 0.00
C ASP A 78 1.53 7.89 0.49
N ILE A 79 1.30 8.89 1.31
CA ILE A 79 2.30 9.60 2.10
C ILE A 79 2.18 9.09 3.52
N ILE A 80 3.20 8.38 3.99
CA ILE A 80 3.24 7.73 5.30
C ILE A 80 4.49 8.13 6.06
N PRO A 81 4.53 7.99 7.38
CA PRO A 81 5.76 8.18 8.15
C PRO A 81 6.89 7.28 7.61
N GLU A 82 8.13 7.78 7.60
CA GLU A 82 9.32 7.02 7.17
C GLU A 82 9.46 5.68 7.92
N ALA A 83 9.20 5.70 9.24
CA ALA A 83 9.20 4.49 10.08
C ALA A 83 7.92 3.65 9.96
N GLY A 84 6.97 4.04 9.10
CA GLY A 84 5.72 3.35 8.83
C GLY A 84 5.83 2.35 7.69
N GLY A 85 4.66 1.87 7.26
CA GLY A 85 4.52 0.92 6.14
C GLY A 85 4.23 -0.51 6.59
N LYS A 86 4.02 -1.39 5.60
CA LYS A 86 3.53 -2.76 5.85
C LYS A 86 4.55 -3.61 6.60
N ALA A 87 5.84 -3.52 6.28
CA ALA A 87 6.90 -4.21 7.02
C ALA A 87 7.01 -3.74 8.47
N ALA A 88 6.82 -2.43 8.72
CA ALA A 88 6.85 -1.90 10.09
C ALA A 88 5.66 -2.41 10.92
N GLY A 89 4.47 -2.49 10.32
CA GLY A 89 3.28 -3.10 10.93
C GLY A 89 3.51 -4.58 11.26
N MET A 90 4.02 -5.34 10.30
CA MET A 90 4.37 -6.75 10.47
C MET A 90 5.38 -6.94 11.61
N ARG A 91 6.45 -6.16 11.65
CA ARG A 91 7.47 -6.23 12.71
C ARG A 91 6.86 -6.02 14.10
N ARG A 92 5.99 -5.02 14.26
CA ARG A 92 5.31 -4.74 15.53
C ARG A 92 4.41 -5.90 15.94
N PHE A 93 3.67 -6.48 14.98
CA PHE A 93 2.81 -7.64 15.22
C PHE A 93 3.63 -8.85 15.67
N LEU A 94 4.66 -9.23 14.92
CA LEU A 94 5.53 -10.36 15.25
C LEU A 94 6.18 -10.18 16.63
N THR A 95 6.71 -8.99 16.94
CA THR A 95 7.28 -8.67 18.24
C THR A 95 6.23 -8.82 19.36
N ARG A 96 5.01 -8.33 19.14
CA ARG A 96 3.91 -8.43 20.13
C ARG A 96 3.54 -9.86 20.48
N PHE A 97 3.62 -10.79 19.51
CA PHE A 97 3.25 -12.19 19.68
C PHE A 97 4.46 -13.12 19.89
N GLY A 98 5.67 -12.58 19.96
CA GLY A 98 6.90 -13.39 20.16
C GLY A 98 7.24 -14.27 18.97
N LEU A 99 6.80 -13.89 17.76
CA LEU A 99 7.04 -14.63 16.51
C LEU A 99 8.29 -14.12 15.79
N SER A 100 9.01 -15.03 15.16
CA SER A 100 10.11 -14.71 14.24
C SER A 100 9.56 -14.33 12.86
N ARG A 101 10.26 -13.46 12.13
CA ARG A 101 9.95 -13.18 10.72
C ARG A 101 9.98 -14.44 9.84
N LEU A 102 10.78 -15.44 10.21
CA LEU A 102 10.87 -16.72 9.50
C LEU A 102 9.62 -17.60 9.66
N GLU A 103 8.75 -17.28 10.62
CA GLU A 103 7.48 -17.97 10.86
C GLU A 103 6.31 -17.26 10.16
N CYS A 104 6.58 -16.27 9.29
CA CYS A 104 5.51 -15.59 8.58
C CYS A 104 5.69 -15.63 7.06
N MET A 105 4.56 -15.70 6.38
CA MET A 105 4.42 -15.56 4.95
C MET A 105 3.64 -14.27 4.66
N ALA A 106 4.09 -13.51 3.67
CA ALA A 106 3.41 -12.30 3.21
C ALA A 106 2.97 -12.44 1.76
N PHE A 107 1.80 -11.89 1.44
CA PHE A 107 1.28 -11.81 0.08
C PHE A 107 1.17 -10.35 -0.34
N GLY A 108 1.57 -10.04 -1.56
CA GLY A 108 1.52 -8.68 -2.08
C GLY A 108 1.33 -8.64 -3.59
N ASP A 109 0.75 -7.55 -4.07
CA ASP A 109 0.48 -7.35 -5.50
C ASP A 109 0.81 -5.93 -6.00
N ALA A 110 1.30 -5.04 -5.13
CA ALA A 110 1.63 -3.66 -5.47
C ALA A 110 2.99 -3.23 -4.92
N GLU A 111 3.50 -2.09 -5.38
CA GLU A 111 4.82 -1.60 -4.98
C GLU A 111 4.92 -1.26 -3.49
N ASN A 112 3.82 -0.87 -2.86
CA ASN A 112 3.78 -0.65 -1.41
C ASN A 112 3.88 -1.93 -0.56
N ASP A 113 3.94 -3.11 -1.21
CA ASP A 113 4.15 -4.41 -0.57
C ASP A 113 5.62 -4.84 -0.58
N LEU A 114 6.47 -4.19 -1.37
CA LEU A 114 7.87 -4.59 -1.57
C LEU A 114 8.65 -4.76 -0.25
N ASP A 115 8.48 -3.81 0.67
CA ASP A 115 9.16 -3.85 1.97
C ASP A 115 8.67 -5.01 2.85
N MET A 116 7.38 -5.33 2.78
CA MET A 116 6.75 -6.44 3.49
C MET A 116 7.18 -7.80 2.92
N LEU A 117 7.17 -7.94 1.60
CA LEU A 117 7.60 -9.16 0.91
C LEU A 117 9.07 -9.47 1.22
N ALA A 118 9.94 -8.46 1.15
CA ALA A 118 11.37 -8.63 1.48
C ALA A 118 11.62 -8.89 2.97
N TYR A 119 10.73 -8.45 3.86
CA TYR A 119 10.89 -8.66 5.31
C TYR A 119 10.41 -10.04 5.77
N ALA A 120 9.37 -10.59 5.19
CA ALA A 120 8.78 -11.88 5.57
C ALA A 120 9.79 -13.03 5.48
N GLY A 121 9.49 -14.12 6.15
CA GLY A 121 10.21 -15.38 5.97
C GLY A 121 10.00 -15.97 4.58
N ILE A 122 8.79 -15.78 4.03
CA ILE A 122 8.42 -16.11 2.66
C ILE A 122 7.58 -14.95 2.12
N GLY A 123 8.09 -14.24 1.12
CA GLY A 123 7.36 -13.23 0.36
C GLY A 123 6.75 -13.83 -0.90
N VAL A 124 5.44 -13.72 -1.06
CA VAL A 124 4.70 -14.25 -2.21
C VAL A 124 4.09 -13.12 -3.01
N ALA A 125 4.48 -12.97 -4.27
CA ALA A 125 3.82 -12.05 -5.19
C ALA A 125 2.62 -12.72 -5.85
N MET A 126 1.50 -11.98 -5.93
CA MET A 126 0.33 -12.42 -6.68
C MET A 126 0.60 -12.39 -8.19
N GLY A 127 -0.05 -13.26 -8.96
CA GLY A 127 0.14 -13.35 -10.41
C GLY A 127 -0.25 -12.09 -11.18
N ASN A 128 -1.17 -11.28 -10.63
CA ASN A 128 -1.56 -9.96 -11.16
C ASN A 128 -0.58 -8.83 -10.78
N ALA A 129 0.45 -9.08 -9.96
CA ALA A 129 1.41 -8.07 -9.55
C ALA A 129 2.27 -7.56 -10.72
N PRO A 130 2.76 -6.31 -10.67
CA PRO A 130 3.78 -5.80 -11.58
C PRO A 130 5.07 -6.62 -11.51
N GLU A 131 5.82 -6.66 -12.61
CA GLU A 131 7.06 -7.44 -12.70
C GLU A 131 8.08 -7.08 -11.61
N ALA A 132 8.19 -5.81 -11.23
CA ALA A 132 9.08 -5.39 -10.14
C ALA A 132 8.74 -6.05 -8.79
N VAL A 133 7.46 -6.27 -8.52
CA VAL A 133 6.98 -6.94 -7.31
C VAL A 133 7.22 -8.45 -7.39
N LYS A 134 6.96 -9.06 -8.55
CA LYS A 134 7.25 -10.48 -8.80
C LYS A 134 8.73 -10.81 -8.64
N HIS A 135 9.62 -9.96 -9.16
CA HIS A 135 11.07 -10.15 -9.02
C HIS A 135 11.60 -9.98 -7.58
N ALA A 136 10.88 -9.25 -6.74
CA ALA A 136 11.27 -9.02 -5.35
C ALA A 136 10.75 -10.10 -4.39
N ALA A 137 9.89 -10.99 -4.85
CA ALA A 137 9.29 -12.05 -4.03
C ALA A 137 10.07 -13.36 -4.14
N ASP A 138 9.98 -14.20 -3.11
CA ASP A 138 10.55 -15.56 -3.10
C ASP A 138 9.76 -16.52 -4.00
N TYR A 139 8.46 -16.25 -4.16
CA TYR A 139 7.56 -17.09 -4.97
C TYR A 139 6.50 -16.22 -5.66
N VAL A 140 6.15 -16.61 -6.88
CA VAL A 140 5.04 -15.99 -7.63
C VAL A 140 3.92 -17.01 -7.74
N THR A 141 2.75 -16.67 -7.21
CA THR A 141 1.56 -17.52 -7.29
C THR A 141 0.64 -17.08 -8.44
N ALA A 142 -0.52 -17.71 -8.58
CA ALA A 142 -1.56 -17.30 -9.52
C ALA A 142 -2.18 -15.94 -9.13
N SER A 143 -3.00 -15.38 -10.00
CA SER A 143 -3.71 -14.13 -9.74
C SER A 143 -4.75 -14.26 -8.61
N VAL A 144 -5.25 -13.13 -8.13
CA VAL A 144 -6.32 -13.11 -7.12
C VAL A 144 -7.59 -13.82 -7.63
N ASP A 145 -7.91 -13.71 -8.92
CA ASP A 145 -9.08 -14.34 -9.54
C ASP A 145 -8.91 -15.85 -9.72
N GLU A 146 -7.69 -16.35 -9.69
CA GLU A 146 -7.33 -17.76 -9.84
C GLU A 146 -7.00 -18.45 -8.52
N LYS A 147 -7.42 -17.89 -7.39
CA LYS A 147 -7.16 -18.41 -6.04
C LYS A 147 -5.67 -18.50 -5.69
N GLY A 148 -4.88 -17.52 -6.09
CA GLY A 148 -3.43 -17.53 -5.92
C GLY A 148 -2.97 -17.75 -4.47
N ILE A 149 -3.66 -17.16 -3.49
CA ILE A 149 -3.34 -17.38 -2.06
C ILE A 149 -3.48 -18.86 -1.69
N GLU A 150 -4.61 -19.51 -2.04
CA GLU A 150 -4.82 -20.94 -1.77
C GLU A 150 -3.74 -21.79 -2.43
N GLN A 151 -3.40 -21.50 -3.69
CA GLN A 151 -2.36 -22.25 -4.41
C GLN A 151 -1.00 -22.13 -3.74
N ALA A 152 -0.60 -20.93 -3.30
CA ALA A 152 0.65 -20.74 -2.58
C ALA A 152 0.65 -21.49 -1.22
N LEU A 153 -0.44 -21.41 -0.45
CA LEU A 153 -0.54 -22.14 0.83
C LEU A 153 -0.41 -23.65 0.64
N ARG A 154 -0.99 -24.21 -0.43
CA ARG A 154 -0.83 -25.62 -0.81
C ARG A 154 0.61 -25.93 -1.26
N HIS A 155 1.23 -25.06 -2.06
CA HIS A 155 2.62 -25.22 -2.50
C HIS A 155 3.56 -25.35 -1.31
N PHE A 156 3.38 -24.51 -0.29
CA PHE A 156 4.19 -24.53 0.94
C PHE A 156 3.66 -25.52 2.01
N ARG A 157 2.63 -26.33 1.69
CA ARG A 157 2.04 -27.36 2.57
C ARG A 157 1.51 -26.80 3.89
N LEU A 158 0.93 -25.62 3.85
CA LEU A 158 0.29 -24.99 5.01
C LEU A 158 -1.19 -25.34 5.11
N ILE A 159 -1.78 -25.81 4.03
CA ILE A 159 -3.14 -26.39 3.94
C ILE A 159 -3.14 -27.59 2.99
#